data_ddf9893506690931afcff3d12e623db8
#
_entry.id   ddf9893506690931afcff3d12e623db8
#
_cell.length_a   1.000
_cell.length_b   1.000
_cell.length_c   1.000
_cell.angle_alpha   90.00
_cell.angle_beta   90.00
_cell.angle_gamma   90.00
#
_symmetry.space_group_name_H-M   'P 1'
#
loop_
_entity.id
_entity.type
_entity.pdbx_description
1 polymer ?
#
loop_
_entity_poly.entity_id
_entity_poly.type
_entity_poly.pdbx_seq_one_letter_code
_entity_poly.pdbx_strand_id
1 'polypeptide(L)'
;MSKIAILTDSSCDIPQELAEKYGIDIMGFHILLDDVDYIERESCTNEEFYEKMRAAKGIPSTAAITPIQFCEKYCQYVDEGYTDVIHVPINRSGSSTYNNAVMAQGMLREERPEHHMKIHLLTPTPIPWCLAGTCVRWPASCRTARRSPM
;
A
#
# COMPACT_ATOMS: atom_id res chain seq x y z
N MET A 1 9.88 2.32 25.37
CA MET A 1 9.63 1.09 24.54
C MET A 1 9.51 1.54 23.11
N SER A 2 10.09 0.83 22.15
CA SER A 2 9.91 1.16 20.74
C SER A 2 8.47 0.82 20.31
N LYS A 3 7.78 1.76 19.65
CA LYS A 3 6.47 1.57 19.05
C LYS A 3 6.66 1.61 17.55
N ILE A 4 6.38 0.50 16.86
CA ILE A 4 6.67 0.33 15.43
C ILE A 4 5.34 0.29 14.67
N ALA A 5 5.19 1.13 13.64
CA ALA A 5 4.10 1.04 12.67
C ALA A 5 4.53 0.24 11.45
N ILE A 6 3.57 -0.45 10.83
CA ILE A 6 3.75 -1.10 9.53
C ILE A 6 2.77 -0.43 8.56
N LEU A 7 3.32 0.15 7.50
CA LEU A 7 2.57 0.84 6.46
C LEU A 7 2.81 0.20 5.10
N THR A 8 1.76 0.03 4.33
CA THR A 8 1.83 -0.42 2.93
C THR A 8 0.75 0.29 2.11
N ASP A 9 0.68 0.01 0.84
CA ASP A 9 -0.39 0.46 -0.05
C ASP A 9 -1.32 -0.69 -0.46
N SER A 10 -2.43 -0.36 -1.11
CA SER A 10 -3.48 -1.31 -1.48
C SER A 10 -3.04 -2.38 -2.49
N SER A 11 -1.88 -2.22 -3.16
CA SER A 11 -1.32 -3.26 -4.03
C SER A 11 -0.82 -4.50 -3.28
N CYS A 12 -0.81 -4.48 -1.95
CA CYS A 12 -0.33 -5.59 -1.13
C CYS A 12 -1.25 -6.82 -1.13
N ASP A 13 -2.51 -6.69 -1.58
CA ASP A 13 -3.55 -7.75 -1.55
C ASP A 13 -3.76 -8.42 -0.17
N ILE A 14 -3.33 -7.76 0.92
CA ILE A 14 -3.54 -8.30 2.27
C ILE A 14 -5.04 -8.22 2.61
N PRO A 15 -5.69 -9.32 3.03
CA PRO A 15 -7.06 -9.27 3.50
C PRO A 15 -7.22 -8.30 4.68
N GLN A 16 -8.34 -7.56 4.72
CA GLN A 16 -8.61 -6.56 5.75
C GLN A 16 -8.49 -7.14 7.18
N GLU A 17 -9.04 -8.33 7.40
CA GLU A 17 -8.96 -9.03 8.70
C GLU A 17 -7.52 -9.29 9.17
N LEU A 18 -6.60 -9.56 8.23
CA LEU A 18 -5.19 -9.76 8.56
C LEU A 18 -4.47 -8.43 8.81
N ALA A 19 -4.81 -7.39 8.05
CA ALA A 19 -4.27 -6.06 8.28
C ALA A 19 -4.63 -5.56 9.70
N GLU A 20 -5.89 -5.67 10.08
CA GLU A 20 -6.37 -5.31 11.42
C GLU A 20 -5.72 -6.17 12.52
N LYS A 21 -5.67 -7.49 12.32
CA LYS A 21 -5.07 -8.42 13.29
C LYS A 21 -3.61 -8.12 13.60
N TYR A 22 -2.86 -7.68 12.59
CA TYR A 22 -1.42 -7.42 12.74
C TYR A 22 -1.08 -5.94 12.83
N GLY A 23 -2.08 -5.04 12.86
CA GLY A 23 -1.87 -3.60 12.95
C GLY A 23 -1.10 -3.06 11.75
N ILE A 24 -1.45 -3.51 10.54
CA ILE A 24 -0.87 -3.05 9.28
C ILE A 24 -1.78 -1.96 8.70
N ASP A 25 -1.26 -0.77 8.57
CA ASP A 25 -1.95 0.32 7.89
C ASP A 25 -1.79 0.18 6.37
N ILE A 26 -2.92 0.31 5.66
CA ILE A 26 -2.94 0.22 4.19
C ILE A 26 -3.50 1.53 3.65
N MET A 27 -2.73 2.20 2.80
CA MET A 27 -3.20 3.40 2.08
C MET A 27 -3.72 3.00 0.70
N GLY A 28 -4.95 3.43 0.39
CA GLY A 28 -5.61 3.14 -0.88
C GLY A 28 -5.03 3.96 -2.04
N PHE A 29 -4.93 3.35 -3.22
CA PHE A 29 -4.72 4.09 -4.46
C PHE A 29 -6.00 4.80 -4.87
N HIS A 30 -5.85 5.96 -5.52
CA HIS A 30 -6.95 6.61 -6.21
C HIS A 30 -7.23 5.92 -7.54
N ILE A 31 -8.49 5.63 -7.81
CA ILE A 31 -8.96 5.03 -9.06
C ILE A 31 -10.01 5.94 -9.67
N LEU A 32 -9.70 6.55 -10.80
CA LEU A 32 -10.63 7.36 -11.56
C LEU A 32 -11.40 6.47 -12.55
N LEU A 33 -12.73 6.47 -12.44
CA LEU A 33 -13.64 5.75 -13.33
C LEU A 33 -14.84 6.64 -13.68
N ASP A 34 -15.03 6.94 -14.97
CA ASP A 34 -16.11 7.81 -15.46
C ASP A 34 -16.22 9.14 -14.69
N ASP A 35 -15.08 9.84 -14.52
CA ASP A 35 -14.95 11.11 -13.77
C ASP A 35 -15.25 11.03 -12.27
N VAL A 36 -15.39 9.84 -11.70
CA VAL A 36 -15.54 9.61 -10.26
C VAL A 36 -14.23 9.06 -9.70
N ASP A 37 -13.73 9.69 -8.64
CA ASP A 37 -12.55 9.25 -7.90
C ASP A 37 -12.94 8.31 -6.77
N TYR A 38 -12.40 7.12 -6.80
CA TYR A 38 -12.55 6.09 -5.76
C TYR A 38 -11.22 5.88 -5.06
N ILE A 39 -11.24 5.80 -3.73
CA ILE A 39 -10.09 5.34 -2.96
C ILE A 39 -10.25 3.85 -2.73
N GLU A 40 -9.29 3.08 -3.20
CA GLU A 40 -9.31 1.61 -3.09
C GLU A 40 -9.41 1.18 -1.64
N ARG A 41 -10.29 0.22 -1.35
CA ARG A 41 -10.63 -0.31 -0.02
C ARG A 41 -11.41 0.63 0.90
N GLU A 42 -11.59 1.90 0.55
CA GLU A 42 -12.32 2.87 1.37
C GLU A 42 -13.67 3.24 0.75
N SER A 43 -13.69 3.53 -0.57
CA SER A 43 -14.89 4.04 -1.24
C SER A 43 -15.94 2.99 -1.53
N CYS A 44 -15.54 1.74 -1.75
CA CYS A 44 -16.42 0.61 -2.01
C CYS A 44 -15.66 -0.72 -1.87
N THR A 45 -16.41 -1.82 -1.80
CA THR A 45 -15.84 -3.17 -1.85
C THR A 45 -15.32 -3.51 -3.24
N ASN A 46 -14.48 -4.53 -3.35
CA ASN A 46 -13.98 -5.00 -4.64
C ASN A 46 -15.13 -5.45 -5.57
N GLU A 47 -16.13 -6.15 -5.01
CA GLU A 47 -17.30 -6.62 -5.74
C GLU A 47 -18.09 -5.45 -6.34
N GLU A 48 -18.38 -4.44 -5.52
CA GLU A 48 -19.08 -3.22 -5.95
C GLU A 48 -18.28 -2.45 -7.01
N PHE A 49 -16.95 -2.38 -6.85
CA PHE A 49 -16.09 -1.73 -7.84
C PHE A 49 -16.09 -2.49 -9.17
N TYR A 50 -16.04 -3.83 -9.16
CA TYR A 50 -16.14 -4.62 -10.39
C TYR A 50 -17.49 -4.47 -11.10
N GLU A 51 -18.59 -4.31 -10.37
CA GLU A 51 -19.89 -4.01 -10.99
C GLU A 51 -19.91 -2.64 -11.64
N LYS A 52 -19.37 -1.62 -10.94
CA LYS A 52 -19.20 -0.27 -11.50
C LYS A 52 -18.34 -0.28 -12.76
N MET A 53 -17.24 -1.00 -12.75
CA MET A 53 -16.33 -1.13 -13.88
C MET A 53 -16.98 -1.82 -15.08
N ARG A 54 -17.87 -2.82 -14.87
CA ARG A 54 -18.64 -3.45 -15.95
C ARG A 54 -19.68 -2.51 -16.56
N ALA A 55 -20.22 -1.60 -15.77
CA ALA A 55 -21.22 -0.61 -16.23
C ALA A 55 -20.58 0.66 -16.81
N ALA A 56 -19.29 0.88 -16.58
CA ALA A 56 -18.56 2.07 -16.98
C ALA A 56 -18.40 2.15 -18.51
N LYS A 57 -18.30 3.38 -19.00
CA LYS A 57 -18.02 3.68 -20.41
C LYS A 57 -16.53 3.77 -20.71
N GLY A 58 -15.74 4.15 -19.71
CA GLY A 58 -14.30 4.35 -19.79
C GLY A 58 -13.51 3.21 -19.19
N ILE A 59 -12.19 3.23 -19.41
CA ILE A 59 -11.24 2.35 -18.75
C ILE A 59 -10.78 3.04 -17.46
N PRO A 60 -10.77 2.36 -16.31
CA PRO A 60 -10.27 2.97 -15.07
C PRO A 60 -8.79 3.33 -15.18
N SER A 61 -8.41 4.44 -14.57
CA SER A 61 -7.02 4.84 -14.40
C SER A 61 -6.67 4.99 -12.93
N THR A 62 -5.42 4.73 -12.56
CA THR A 62 -4.95 4.84 -11.17
C THR A 62 -4.00 6.01 -11.01
N ALA A 63 -4.03 6.66 -9.85
CA ALA A 63 -3.07 7.65 -9.46
C ALA A 63 -2.23 7.18 -8.26
N ALA A 64 -0.94 7.50 -8.28
CA ALA A 64 -0.03 7.19 -7.19
C ALA A 64 -0.38 8.02 -5.95
N ILE A 65 -0.20 7.44 -4.76
CA ILE A 65 -0.32 8.15 -3.49
C ILE A 65 0.70 9.30 -3.48
N THR A 66 0.24 10.49 -3.13
CA THR A 66 1.04 11.72 -3.21
C THR A 66 2.02 11.85 -2.04
N PRO A 67 3.11 12.65 -2.19
CA PRO A 67 4.01 12.95 -1.08
C PRO A 67 3.30 13.60 0.12
N ILE A 68 2.29 14.44 -0.15
CA ILE A 68 1.52 15.12 0.90
C ILE A 68 0.75 14.10 1.75
N GLN A 69 0.03 13.17 1.11
CA GLN A 69 -0.71 12.12 1.82
C GLN A 69 0.22 11.24 2.69
N PHE A 70 1.40 10.89 2.19
CA PHE A 70 2.38 10.16 2.99
C PHE A 70 2.93 11.01 4.14
N CYS A 71 3.20 12.30 3.91
CA CYS A 71 3.68 13.19 4.94
C CYS A 71 2.65 13.33 6.08
N GLU A 72 1.37 13.52 5.75
CA GLU A 72 0.27 13.57 6.70
C GLU A 72 0.21 12.28 7.53
N LYS A 73 0.31 11.11 6.88
CA LYS A 73 0.32 9.81 7.58
C LYS A 73 1.54 9.66 8.51
N TYR A 74 2.71 10.12 8.09
CA TYR A 74 3.90 10.11 8.93
C TYR A 74 3.80 11.09 10.09
N CYS A 75 3.22 12.28 9.89
CA CYS A 75 2.94 13.23 10.98
C CYS A 75 2.01 12.61 12.02
N GLN A 76 0.96 11.91 11.58
CA GLN A 76 0.07 11.17 12.47
C GLN A 76 0.85 10.16 13.34
N TYR A 77 1.76 9.39 12.76
CA TYR A 77 2.59 8.45 13.52
C TYR A 77 3.50 9.14 14.54
N VAL A 78 4.06 10.30 14.19
CA VAL A 78 4.84 11.11 15.13
C VAL A 78 3.97 11.54 16.30
N ASP A 79 2.78 12.07 16.04
CA ASP A 79 1.84 12.56 17.05
C ASP A 79 1.32 11.41 17.96
N GLU A 80 1.21 10.19 17.42
CA GLU A 80 0.86 8.97 18.17
C GLU A 80 2.05 8.34 18.92
N GLY A 81 3.26 8.91 18.79
CA GLY A 81 4.46 8.49 19.51
C GLY A 81 5.12 7.23 18.97
N TYR A 82 4.97 6.94 17.68
CA TYR A 82 5.74 5.87 17.03
C TYR A 82 7.22 6.26 16.92
N THR A 83 8.10 5.27 17.16
CA THR A 83 9.55 5.46 17.07
C THR A 83 10.11 5.02 15.72
N ASP A 84 9.44 4.09 15.09
CA ASP A 84 9.86 3.51 13.81
C ASP A 84 8.62 3.22 12.94
N VAL A 85 8.78 3.39 11.63
CA VAL A 85 7.79 3.01 10.61
C VAL A 85 8.48 2.10 9.60
N ILE A 86 7.96 0.90 9.41
CA ILE A 86 8.34 0.01 8.32
C ILE A 86 7.34 0.26 7.20
N HIS A 87 7.77 0.94 6.13
CA HIS A 87 6.91 1.25 5.00
C HIS A 87 7.33 0.41 3.78
N VAL A 88 6.39 -0.38 3.27
CA VAL A 88 6.56 -1.29 2.14
C VAL A 88 5.63 -0.86 1.00
N PRO A 89 5.99 0.17 0.24
CA PRO A 89 5.18 0.60 -0.91
C PRO A 89 5.35 -0.34 -2.09
N ILE A 90 4.48 -0.20 -3.09
CA ILE A 90 4.59 -0.87 -4.39
C ILE A 90 6.00 -0.70 -4.99
N ASN A 91 6.42 -1.66 -5.79
CA ASN A 91 7.73 -1.67 -6.44
C ASN A 91 8.02 -0.34 -7.16
N ARG A 92 9.18 0.25 -6.84
CA ARG A 92 9.66 1.53 -7.39
C ARG A 92 9.80 1.56 -8.91
N SER A 93 9.94 0.42 -9.57
CA SER A 93 10.03 0.37 -11.04
C SER A 93 8.65 0.39 -11.71
N GLY A 94 7.56 0.16 -10.97
CA GLY A 94 6.20 0.13 -11.49
C GLY A 94 5.36 1.37 -11.15
N SER A 95 5.78 2.19 -10.18
CA SER A 95 5.00 3.35 -9.73
C SER A 95 5.89 4.43 -9.14
N SER A 96 5.44 5.69 -9.23
CA SER A 96 6.07 6.84 -8.53
C SER A 96 5.84 6.83 -7.01
N THR A 97 4.97 5.97 -6.50
CA THR A 97 4.58 5.88 -5.08
C THR A 97 5.80 5.76 -4.15
N TYR A 98 6.79 4.92 -4.50
CA TYR A 98 8.03 4.82 -3.73
C TYR A 98 8.79 6.16 -3.65
N ASN A 99 8.95 6.84 -4.78
CA ASN A 99 9.64 8.13 -4.82
C ASN A 99 8.84 9.20 -4.04
N ASN A 100 7.52 9.15 -4.11
CA ASN A 100 6.64 10.02 -3.33
C ASN A 100 6.83 9.81 -1.82
N ALA A 101 6.97 8.56 -1.38
CA ALA A 101 7.28 8.24 0.01
C ALA A 101 8.67 8.75 0.45
N VAL A 102 9.68 8.70 -0.43
CA VAL A 102 11.00 9.30 -0.18
C VAL A 102 10.89 10.82 -0.03
N MET A 103 10.12 11.49 -0.91
CA MET A 103 9.87 12.92 -0.82
C MET A 103 9.17 13.29 0.50
N ALA A 104 8.18 12.50 0.90
CA ALA A 104 7.44 12.69 2.14
C ALA A 104 8.34 12.62 3.39
N GLN A 105 9.40 11.80 3.38
CA GLN A 105 10.39 11.81 4.48
C GLN A 105 11.13 13.15 4.59
N GLY A 106 11.41 13.80 3.45
CA GLY A 106 11.98 15.14 3.42
C GLY A 106 11.03 16.17 4.02
N MET A 107 9.77 16.16 3.57
CA MET A 107 8.72 17.04 4.06
C MET A 107 8.48 16.88 5.57
N LEU A 108 8.45 15.65 6.07
CA LEU A 108 8.30 15.39 7.51
C LEU A 108 9.41 16.06 8.34
N ARG A 109 10.67 16.01 7.86
CA ARG A 109 11.79 16.66 8.57
C ARG A 109 11.67 18.17 8.61
N GLU A 110 11.04 18.76 7.60
CA GLU A 110 10.78 20.21 7.55
C GLU A 110 9.62 20.59 8.46
N GLU A 111 8.55 19.80 8.49
CA GLU A 111 7.34 20.06 9.28
C GLU A 111 7.51 19.74 10.78
N ARG A 112 8.30 18.73 11.08
CA ARG A 112 8.54 18.21 12.45
C ARG A 112 10.04 18.04 12.71
N PRO A 113 10.84 19.09 12.78
CA PRO A 113 12.29 18.99 12.90
C PRO A 113 12.77 18.30 14.18
N GLU A 114 11.99 18.32 15.25
CA GLU A 114 12.29 17.66 16.51
C GLU A 114 11.91 16.19 16.58
N HIS A 115 11.28 15.62 15.56
CA HIS A 115 10.90 14.21 15.59
C HIS A 115 12.15 13.31 15.53
N HIS A 116 12.08 12.17 16.23
CA HIS A 116 13.13 11.14 16.23
C HIS A 116 12.68 9.84 15.55
N MET A 117 11.48 9.81 14.97
CA MET A 117 10.93 8.65 14.29
C MET A 117 11.76 8.28 13.06
N LYS A 118 12.05 7.00 12.91
CA LYS A 118 12.79 6.47 11.76
C LYS A 118 11.82 5.82 10.78
N ILE A 119 11.95 6.14 9.50
CA ILE A 119 11.14 5.54 8.44
C ILE A 119 12.05 4.63 7.60
N HIS A 120 11.74 3.34 7.63
CA HIS A 120 12.43 2.28 6.89
C HIS A 120 11.63 1.96 5.64
N LEU A 121 12.02 2.55 4.49
CA LEU A 121 11.42 2.24 3.20
C LEU A 121 12.01 0.96 2.64
N LEU A 122 11.16 -0.05 2.49
CA LEU A 122 11.52 -1.34 1.90
C LEU A 122 10.90 -1.43 0.50
N THR A 123 11.71 -1.46 -0.54
CA THR A 123 11.18 -1.77 -1.87
C THR A 123 11.20 -3.27 -2.09
N PRO A 124 10.07 -3.89 -2.44
CA PRO A 124 10.08 -5.28 -2.89
C PRO A 124 11.07 -5.39 -4.05
N THR A 125 12.02 -6.31 -3.95
CA THR A 125 12.87 -6.63 -5.09
C THR A 125 11.94 -7.00 -6.23
N PRO A 126 12.15 -6.52 -7.48
CA PRO A 126 11.37 -7.01 -8.59
C PRO A 126 11.61 -8.52 -8.66
N ILE A 127 10.72 -9.29 -8.05
CA ILE A 127 10.58 -10.70 -8.41
C ILE A 127 10.19 -10.60 -9.86
N PRO A 128 10.91 -11.24 -10.80
CA PRO A 128 10.49 -11.24 -12.18
C PRO A 128 9.15 -11.97 -12.25
N TRP A 129 8.08 -11.23 -12.00
CA TRP A 129 6.72 -11.69 -12.16
C TRP A 129 6.47 -11.85 -13.64
N CYS A 130 6.54 -13.08 -14.10
CA CYS A 130 5.78 -13.57 -15.25
C CYS A 130 5.75 -12.71 -16.52
N LEU A 131 6.90 -12.26 -17.01
CA LEU A 131 7.02 -12.03 -18.45
C LEU A 131 7.45 -13.30 -19.21
N ALA A 132 7.64 -14.41 -18.51
CA ALA A 132 8.00 -15.67 -19.15
C ALA A 132 7.50 -16.86 -18.28
N GLY A 133 6.21 -17.16 -18.26
CA GLY A 133 5.67 -18.51 -18.01
C GLY A 133 6.28 -19.42 -16.93
N THR A 134 7.18 -18.94 -16.10
CA THR A 134 7.84 -19.72 -15.07
C THR A 134 7.15 -19.51 -13.72
N CYS A 135 6.34 -20.47 -13.34
CA CYS A 135 5.82 -20.63 -11.99
C CYS A 135 6.93 -20.45 -10.96
N VAL A 136 6.87 -19.36 -10.18
CA VAL A 136 7.69 -19.25 -8.97
C VAL A 136 7.27 -20.39 -8.04
N ARG A 137 8.22 -21.24 -7.74
CA ARG A 137 8.04 -22.38 -6.83
C ARG A 137 7.91 -21.83 -5.41
N TRP A 138 6.68 -21.66 -4.93
CA TRP A 138 6.41 -21.32 -3.55
C TRP A 138 7.03 -22.35 -2.61
N PRO A 139 7.61 -21.95 -1.47
CA PRO A 139 8.03 -22.89 -0.44
C PRO A 139 6.90 -23.85 -0.10
N ALA A 140 7.24 -25.11 0.19
CA ALA A 140 6.25 -26.16 0.44
C ALA A 140 5.25 -25.81 1.57
N SER A 141 5.65 -24.95 2.51
CA SER A 141 4.83 -24.45 3.61
C SER A 141 3.62 -23.58 3.18
N CYS A 142 3.67 -22.98 1.98
CA CYS A 142 2.56 -22.17 1.46
C CYS A 142 1.59 -22.94 0.56
N ARG A 143 1.87 -24.22 0.28
CA ARG A 143 1.01 -25.05 -0.61
C ARG A 143 -0.22 -25.64 0.05
N THR A 144 -0.30 -25.62 1.36
CA THR A 144 -1.39 -26.26 2.12
C THR A 144 -2.65 -25.41 2.26
N ALA A 145 -2.62 -24.13 1.88
CA ALA A 145 -3.76 -23.22 2.02
C ALA A 145 -4.79 -23.28 0.86
N ARG A 146 -4.56 -24.09 -0.20
CA ARG A 146 -5.49 -24.26 -1.31
C ARG A 146 -6.00 -25.67 -1.43
N ARG A 147 -6.73 -26.16 -0.45
CA ARG A 147 -7.68 -27.29 -0.61
C ARG A 147 -8.77 -27.17 0.46
N SER A 148 -9.79 -26.38 0.19
CA SER A 148 -11.12 -26.69 0.71
C SER A 148 -11.98 -27.06 -0.49
N PRO A 149 -12.60 -28.24 -0.51
CA PRO A 149 -13.50 -28.63 -1.59
C PRO A 149 -14.83 -27.89 -1.44
N MET A 150 -15.48 -27.76 -2.56
CA MET A 150 -16.85 -27.26 -2.77
C MET A 150 -17.84 -27.83 -1.74
#